data_5196eb18a8f05a8c0d7d5224e5989de5
#
_entry.id   5196eb18a8f05a8c0d7d5224e5989de5
#
_cell.length_a   1.000
_cell.length_b   1.000
_cell.length_c   1.000
_cell.angle_alpha   90.00
_cell.angle_beta   90.00
_cell.angle_gamma   90.00
#
_symmetry.space_group_name_H-M   'P 1'
#
loop_
_entity.id
_entity.type
_entity.pdbx_description
1 polymer ?
#
loop_
_entity_poly.entity_id
_entity_poly.type
_entity_poly.pdbx_seq_one_letter_code
_entity_poly.pdbx_strand_id
1 'polypeptide(L)'
;MRKKGEKLEERLSVWRKHYHTGEMIKTASDLPLRRDMVTLLEFVKENKVVGTQSTGNMPLKMVRAVTARFIEPPVLDRTLGGRTYRLRSEEDVWSLYFLHILAEVGALVDIAPARRWRLTRDGERFLSLDPLYQVSFLLSVWWYEVNWIVAYPYSGMGDELPRFFNYHALEELLSLRQGTKIPIDEFADALVEKTGLVWGAPDSQFAGMALQGSIERMIVAILHTFGVVECEYRDETLGKTTISKPQTFKIVPFGRALLDSLAIINNE
;
A
#
# COMPACT_ATOMS: atom_id res chain seq x y z
N MET A 1 -9.78 -24.00 -3.57
CA MET A 1 -8.48 -23.32 -3.44
C MET A 1 -7.89 -23.15 -4.83
N ARG A 2 -7.89 -21.95 -5.40
CA ARG A 2 -7.15 -21.65 -6.66
C ARG A 2 -5.65 -21.82 -6.38
N LYS A 3 -4.91 -22.42 -7.33
CA LYS A 3 -3.46 -22.63 -7.19
C LYS A 3 -2.74 -21.28 -7.16
N LYS A 4 -1.80 -21.11 -6.21
CA LYS A 4 -1.00 -19.89 -5.99
C LYS A 4 -0.14 -19.47 -7.21
N GLY A 5 -0.29 -19.82 -8.39
CA GLY A 5 0.50 -19.44 -9.58
C GLY A 5 -0.33 -18.99 -10.77
N GLU A 6 -1.67 -19.02 -10.63
CA GLU A 6 -2.56 -18.61 -11.75
C GLU A 6 -2.88 -17.12 -11.73
N LYS A 7 -2.72 -16.47 -10.56
CA LYS A 7 -3.16 -15.09 -10.35
C LYS A 7 -2.43 -14.03 -11.17
N LEU A 8 -1.10 -14.14 -11.28
CA LEU A 8 -0.30 -13.16 -12.01
C LEU A 8 -0.60 -13.21 -13.51
N GLU A 9 -0.71 -14.41 -14.11
CA GLU A 9 -1.01 -14.57 -15.54
C GLU A 9 -2.40 -14.09 -15.92
N GLU A 10 -3.39 -14.44 -15.12
CA GLU A 10 -4.77 -14.02 -15.34
C GLU A 10 -4.84 -12.49 -15.42
N ARG A 11 -4.24 -11.78 -14.48
CA ARG A 11 -4.20 -10.31 -14.45
C ARG A 11 -3.40 -9.72 -15.60
N LEU A 12 -2.24 -10.30 -15.93
CA LEU A 12 -1.43 -9.84 -17.06
C LEU A 12 -2.18 -9.94 -18.39
N SER A 13 -3.02 -10.96 -18.58
CA SER A 13 -3.81 -11.13 -19.79
C SER A 13 -4.80 -10.00 -19.99
N VAL A 14 -5.37 -9.49 -18.90
CA VAL A 14 -6.32 -8.35 -18.91
C VAL A 14 -5.58 -7.05 -19.24
N TRP A 15 -4.48 -6.78 -18.56
CA TRP A 15 -3.76 -5.50 -18.73
C TRP A 15 -3.09 -5.34 -20.09
N ARG A 16 -2.56 -6.42 -20.69
CA ARG A 16 -1.95 -6.38 -22.04
C ARG A 16 -2.88 -5.84 -23.11
N LYS A 17 -4.19 -5.92 -22.91
CA LYS A 17 -5.19 -5.43 -23.86
C LYS A 17 -5.44 -3.92 -23.75
N HIS A 18 -5.09 -3.28 -22.63
CA HIS A 18 -5.57 -1.95 -22.28
C HIS A 18 -4.51 -0.86 -22.14
N TYR A 19 -3.21 -1.22 -21.99
CA TYR A 19 -2.20 -0.22 -21.64
C TYR A 19 -0.91 -0.36 -22.43
N HIS A 20 -0.57 0.64 -23.24
CA HIS A 20 0.76 0.79 -23.84
C HIS A 20 1.05 2.25 -24.25
N THR A 21 1.29 3.13 -23.27
CA THR A 21 1.95 4.41 -23.59
C THR A 21 3.32 4.43 -22.92
N GLY A 22 4.34 4.88 -23.66
CA GLY A 22 5.71 4.98 -23.12
C GLY A 22 5.81 5.89 -21.89
N GLU A 23 4.93 6.89 -21.78
CA GLU A 23 4.84 7.78 -20.62
C GLU A 23 4.39 7.04 -19.36
N MET A 24 3.39 6.17 -19.46
CA MET A 24 2.92 5.36 -18.32
C MET A 24 4.00 4.40 -17.83
N ILE A 25 4.74 3.77 -18.75
CA ILE A 25 5.86 2.89 -18.40
C ILE A 25 6.94 3.68 -17.68
N LYS A 26 7.28 4.88 -18.16
CA LYS A 26 8.25 5.75 -17.50
C LYS A 26 7.79 6.14 -16.11
N THR A 27 6.56 6.61 -15.95
CA THR A 27 5.98 6.97 -14.64
C THR A 27 6.05 5.79 -13.67
N ALA A 28 5.63 4.59 -14.10
CA ALA A 28 5.71 3.38 -13.29
C ALA A 28 7.17 3.03 -12.93
N SER A 29 8.11 3.20 -13.88
CA SER A 29 9.53 2.92 -13.67
C SER A 29 10.15 3.81 -12.58
N ASP A 30 9.71 5.05 -12.47
CA ASP A 30 10.24 6.05 -11.55
C ASP A 30 9.61 5.98 -10.14
N LEU A 31 8.53 5.20 -9.96
CA LEU A 31 7.86 5.09 -8.66
C LEU A 31 8.77 4.44 -7.59
N PRO A 32 9.00 5.12 -6.45
CA PRO A 32 9.80 4.59 -5.36
C PRO A 32 9.30 3.22 -4.86
N LEU A 33 7.98 3.08 -4.65
CA LEU A 33 7.35 1.82 -4.21
C LEU A 33 7.76 0.63 -5.09
N ARG A 34 7.67 0.78 -6.42
CA ARG A 34 8.03 -0.29 -7.34
C ARG A 34 9.52 -0.61 -7.28
N ARG A 35 10.38 0.41 -7.24
CA ARG A 35 11.83 0.25 -7.18
C ARG A 35 12.26 -0.42 -5.88
N ASP A 36 11.65 -0.03 -4.76
CA ASP A 36 11.91 -0.61 -3.44
C ASP A 36 11.38 -2.04 -3.34
N MET A 37 10.24 -2.37 -4.01
CA MET A 37 9.78 -3.76 -4.13
C MET A 37 10.79 -4.62 -4.90
N VAL A 38 11.30 -4.16 -6.03
CA VAL A 38 12.35 -4.87 -6.78
C VAL A 38 13.58 -5.06 -5.91
N THR A 39 14.01 -4.01 -5.20
CA THR A 39 15.14 -4.08 -4.25
C THR A 39 14.92 -5.13 -3.16
N LEU A 40 13.71 -5.19 -2.58
CA LEU A 40 13.35 -6.19 -1.58
C LEU A 40 13.46 -7.62 -2.14
N LEU A 41 12.87 -7.86 -3.32
CA LEU A 41 12.86 -9.20 -3.94
C LEU A 41 14.27 -9.65 -4.33
N GLU A 42 15.08 -8.77 -4.91
CA GLU A 42 16.49 -9.04 -5.20
C GLU A 42 17.28 -9.31 -3.93
N PHE A 43 17.05 -8.53 -2.87
CA PHE A 43 17.69 -8.76 -1.58
C PHE A 43 17.35 -10.14 -1.01
N VAL A 44 16.08 -10.58 -1.08
CA VAL A 44 15.66 -11.92 -0.66
C VAL A 44 16.32 -13.01 -1.51
N LYS A 45 16.49 -12.78 -2.81
CA LYS A 45 17.16 -13.71 -3.73
C LYS A 45 18.65 -13.88 -3.41
N GLU A 46 19.32 -12.77 -3.08
CA GLU A 46 20.75 -12.72 -2.80
C GLU A 46 21.14 -13.22 -1.40
N ASN A 47 20.22 -13.11 -0.43
CA ASN A 47 20.50 -13.31 0.98
C ASN A 47 19.69 -14.46 1.57
N LYS A 48 20.29 -15.14 2.57
CA LYS A 48 19.57 -16.14 3.38
C LYS A 48 18.77 -15.42 4.48
N VAL A 49 17.62 -14.88 4.14
CA VAL A 49 16.74 -14.23 5.12
C VAL A 49 15.96 -15.30 5.89
N VAL A 50 16.10 -15.29 7.22
CA VAL A 50 15.32 -16.15 8.13
C VAL A 50 14.54 -15.23 9.06
N GLY A 51 13.22 -15.29 8.98
CA GLY A 51 12.32 -14.49 9.78
C GLY A 51 12.39 -14.80 11.29
N THR A 52 11.87 -13.88 12.08
CA THR A 52 11.77 -13.99 13.54
C THR A 52 10.92 -15.18 13.96
N GLN A 53 11.12 -15.66 15.19
CA GLN A 53 10.43 -16.85 15.67
C GLN A 53 8.92 -16.61 15.89
N SER A 54 8.55 -15.41 16.32
CA SER A 54 7.18 -15.07 16.69
C SER A 54 6.29 -14.74 15.48
N THR A 55 6.81 -13.97 14.52
CA THR A 55 5.99 -13.38 13.46
C THR A 55 6.42 -13.78 12.04
N GLY A 56 7.63 -14.33 11.87
CA GLY A 56 8.21 -14.52 10.55
C GLY A 56 8.79 -13.24 9.92
N ASN A 57 8.61 -12.10 10.55
CA ASN A 57 9.11 -10.80 10.10
C ASN A 57 10.63 -10.79 9.95
N MET A 58 11.14 -9.91 9.11
CA MET A 58 12.57 -9.77 8.84
C MET A 58 13.34 -9.34 10.10
N PRO A 59 14.48 -9.99 10.45
CA PRO A 59 15.29 -9.58 11.60
C PRO A 59 15.88 -8.17 11.42
N LEU A 60 16.03 -7.40 12.49
CA LEU A 60 16.47 -6.00 12.47
C LEU A 60 17.76 -5.78 11.67
N LYS A 61 18.69 -6.72 11.71
CA LYS A 61 19.92 -6.66 10.90
C LYS A 61 19.60 -6.62 9.40
N MET A 62 18.65 -7.44 8.95
CA MET A 62 18.24 -7.50 7.56
C MET A 62 17.35 -6.31 7.17
N VAL A 63 16.48 -5.86 8.10
CA VAL A 63 15.71 -4.61 7.94
C VAL A 63 16.65 -3.45 7.63
N ARG A 64 17.69 -3.23 8.44
CA ARG A 64 18.69 -2.18 8.21
C ARG A 64 19.42 -2.34 6.88
N ALA A 65 19.77 -3.57 6.51
CA ALA A 65 20.52 -3.84 5.28
C ALA A 65 19.69 -3.61 4.02
N VAL A 66 18.42 -4.02 4.00
CA VAL A 66 17.55 -3.85 2.82
C VAL A 66 17.09 -2.40 2.68
N THR A 67 16.67 -1.77 3.78
CA THR A 67 16.17 -0.38 3.73
C THR A 67 17.25 0.65 3.41
N ALA A 68 18.51 0.34 3.69
CA ALA A 68 19.65 1.17 3.25
C ALA A 68 19.82 1.20 1.71
N ARG A 69 19.18 0.25 0.98
CA ARG A 69 19.20 0.18 -0.48
C ARG A 69 17.95 0.84 -1.12
N PHE A 70 16.98 1.28 -0.32
CA PHE A 70 15.76 1.94 -0.80
C PHE A 70 16.09 3.30 -1.43
N ILE A 71 15.20 3.76 -2.31
CA ILE A 71 15.32 5.06 -2.97
C ILE A 71 15.38 6.18 -1.94
N GLU A 72 14.51 6.09 -0.93
CA GLU A 72 14.49 6.99 0.22
C GLU A 72 14.65 6.15 1.50
N PRO A 73 15.90 5.93 1.96
CA PRO A 73 16.13 5.15 3.14
C PRO A 73 15.42 5.73 4.36
N PRO A 74 14.58 4.95 5.07
CA PRO A 74 13.85 5.46 6.23
C PRO A 74 14.78 5.76 7.41
N VAL A 75 14.42 6.76 8.19
CA VAL A 75 15.10 7.04 9.46
C VAL A 75 14.70 5.98 10.49
N LEU A 76 15.60 5.07 10.80
CA LEU A 76 15.33 3.90 11.63
C LEU A 76 15.40 4.18 13.14
N ASP A 77 16.29 5.06 13.55
CA ASP A 77 16.41 5.47 14.94
C ASP A 77 16.07 6.97 15.05
N ARG A 78 14.98 7.31 15.73
CA ARG A 78 14.48 8.69 15.82
C ARG A 78 14.73 9.28 17.21
N THR A 79 15.24 10.50 17.28
CA THR A 79 15.38 11.24 18.54
C THR A 79 14.28 12.31 18.60
N LEU A 80 13.40 12.19 19.60
CA LEU A 80 12.33 13.13 19.88
C LEU A 80 12.43 13.57 21.35
N GLY A 81 12.48 14.87 21.60
CA GLY A 81 12.54 15.42 22.97
C GLY A 81 13.73 14.90 23.80
N GLY A 82 14.89 14.64 23.17
CA GLY A 82 16.09 14.10 23.85
C GLY A 82 16.05 12.59 24.11
N ARG A 83 14.98 11.88 23.72
CA ARG A 83 14.88 10.41 23.81
C ARG A 83 15.11 9.79 22.44
N THR A 84 15.97 8.77 22.36
CA THR A 84 16.19 7.97 21.16
C THR A 84 15.23 6.79 21.15
N TYR A 85 14.36 6.74 20.16
CA TYR A 85 13.46 5.63 19.84
C TYR A 85 14.17 4.72 18.86
N ARG A 86 14.65 3.59 19.37
CA ARG A 86 15.34 2.58 18.56
C ARG A 86 14.33 1.69 17.84
N LEU A 87 14.68 1.28 16.65
CA LEU A 87 13.96 0.27 15.90
C LEU A 87 13.80 -1.02 16.73
N ARG A 88 12.60 -1.56 16.85
CA ARG A 88 12.26 -2.77 17.62
C ARG A 88 11.82 -3.94 16.74
N SER A 89 11.09 -3.64 15.68
CA SER A 89 10.55 -4.64 14.74
C SER A 89 10.53 -4.11 13.31
N GLU A 90 10.29 -4.99 12.34
CA GLU A 90 10.05 -4.61 10.95
C GLU A 90 8.85 -3.66 10.81
N GLU A 91 7.80 -3.88 11.61
CA GLU A 91 6.57 -3.09 11.62
C GLU A 91 6.79 -1.61 11.96
N ASP A 92 7.86 -1.30 12.70
CA ASP A 92 8.25 0.10 12.97
C ASP A 92 8.73 0.83 11.70
N VAL A 93 9.00 0.09 10.61
CA VAL A 93 9.43 0.62 9.31
C VAL A 93 8.33 0.38 8.29
N TRP A 94 7.32 1.25 8.32
CA TRP A 94 6.12 1.08 7.49
C TRP A 94 6.42 0.85 6.01
N SER A 95 7.38 1.56 5.42
CA SER A 95 7.74 1.39 4.00
C SER A 95 8.20 -0.04 3.68
N LEU A 96 8.97 -0.70 4.56
CA LEU A 96 9.38 -2.09 4.39
C LEU A 96 8.23 -3.05 4.71
N TYR A 97 7.52 -2.83 5.81
CA TYR A 97 6.42 -3.70 6.24
C TYR A 97 5.29 -3.74 5.20
N PHE A 98 4.99 -2.61 4.59
CA PHE A 98 4.03 -2.53 3.48
C PHE A 98 4.46 -3.36 2.27
N LEU A 99 5.74 -3.27 1.87
CA LEU A 99 6.29 -4.10 0.80
C LEU A 99 6.27 -5.58 1.15
N HIS A 100 6.55 -5.94 2.40
CA HIS A 100 6.46 -7.32 2.89
C HIS A 100 5.03 -7.87 2.72
N ILE A 101 4.03 -7.14 3.21
CA ILE A 101 2.62 -7.53 3.06
C ILE A 101 2.27 -7.76 1.59
N LEU A 102 2.62 -6.82 0.71
CA LEU A 102 2.36 -6.95 -0.73
C LEU A 102 3.09 -8.15 -1.34
N ALA A 103 4.34 -8.40 -0.94
CA ALA A 103 5.12 -9.51 -1.47
C ALA A 103 4.59 -10.87 -1.00
N GLU A 104 4.19 -11.00 0.26
CA GLU A 104 3.67 -12.25 0.82
C GLU A 104 2.26 -12.54 0.31
N VAL A 105 1.33 -11.57 0.41
CA VAL A 105 -0.06 -11.72 -0.05
C VAL A 105 -0.13 -11.92 -1.56
N GLY A 106 0.71 -11.19 -2.31
CA GLY A 106 0.87 -11.35 -3.76
C GLY A 106 1.63 -12.62 -4.17
N ALA A 107 2.02 -13.46 -3.20
CA ALA A 107 2.78 -14.69 -3.42
C ALA A 107 4.10 -14.49 -4.19
N LEU A 108 4.73 -13.32 -4.10
CA LEU A 108 6.06 -13.05 -4.67
C LEU A 108 7.16 -13.67 -3.82
N VAL A 109 6.92 -13.75 -2.49
CA VAL A 109 7.78 -14.45 -1.53
C VAL A 109 6.99 -15.52 -0.79
N ASP A 110 7.69 -16.58 -0.35
CA ASP A 110 7.19 -17.60 0.55
C ASP A 110 8.03 -17.60 1.83
N ILE A 111 7.39 -17.53 2.98
CA ILE A 111 8.04 -17.45 4.29
C ILE A 111 7.96 -18.77 5.06
N ALA A 112 7.16 -19.74 4.61
CA ALA A 112 6.99 -21.06 5.21
C ALA A 112 7.60 -22.18 4.33
N PRO A 113 8.00 -23.33 4.91
CA PRO A 113 8.21 -23.65 6.31
C PRO A 113 9.58 -23.16 6.79
N ALA A 114 9.79 -23.14 8.09
CA ALA A 114 11.05 -22.71 8.73
C ALA A 114 11.37 -21.21 8.62
N ARG A 115 10.39 -20.36 8.34
CA ARG A 115 10.54 -18.88 8.32
C ARG A 115 11.62 -18.38 7.37
N ARG A 116 11.99 -19.17 6.39
CA ARG A 116 12.91 -18.75 5.34
C ARG A 116 12.16 -18.00 4.26
N TRP A 117 12.55 -16.78 4.05
CA TRP A 117 12.08 -16.00 2.92
C TRP A 117 12.69 -16.55 1.64
N ARG A 118 11.86 -16.87 0.69
CA ARG A 118 12.27 -17.39 -0.61
C ARG A 118 11.48 -16.68 -1.70
N LEU A 119 12.18 -16.28 -2.72
CA LEU A 119 11.53 -15.82 -3.94
C LEU A 119 10.76 -16.99 -4.55
N THR A 120 9.49 -16.78 -4.89
CA THR A 120 8.68 -17.76 -5.59
C THR A 120 8.92 -17.69 -7.10
N ARG A 121 8.33 -18.63 -7.86
CA ARG A 121 8.32 -18.53 -9.33
C ARG A 121 7.61 -17.24 -9.80
N ASP A 122 6.53 -16.84 -9.14
CA ASP A 122 5.82 -15.60 -9.45
C ASP A 122 6.66 -14.38 -9.10
N GLY A 123 7.44 -14.42 -8.00
CA GLY A 123 8.40 -13.38 -7.66
C GLY A 123 9.54 -13.24 -8.69
N GLU A 124 10.09 -14.35 -9.17
CA GLU A 124 11.09 -14.32 -10.25
C GLU A 124 10.52 -13.74 -11.54
N ARG A 125 9.29 -14.12 -11.86
CA ARG A 125 8.58 -13.59 -13.02
C ARG A 125 8.25 -12.12 -12.87
N PHE A 126 7.78 -11.69 -11.69
CA PHE A 126 7.51 -10.28 -11.39
C PHE A 126 8.73 -9.40 -11.67
N LEU A 127 9.94 -9.85 -11.31
CA LEU A 127 11.18 -9.12 -11.59
C LEU A 127 11.44 -8.91 -13.10
N SER A 128 10.91 -9.76 -13.96
CA SER A 128 11.05 -9.67 -15.42
C SER A 128 9.92 -8.91 -16.11
N LEU A 129 8.88 -8.48 -15.38
CA LEU A 129 7.76 -7.74 -15.95
C LEU A 129 8.14 -6.29 -16.27
N ASP A 130 7.40 -5.73 -17.22
CA ASP A 130 7.38 -4.29 -17.46
C ASP A 130 6.95 -3.53 -16.18
N PRO A 131 7.57 -2.37 -15.87
CA PRO A 131 7.27 -1.58 -14.69
C PRO A 131 5.78 -1.28 -14.47
N LEU A 132 5.04 -1.02 -15.54
CA LEU A 132 3.60 -0.75 -15.45
C LEU A 132 2.83 -1.96 -14.92
N TYR A 133 3.17 -3.17 -15.41
CA TYR A 133 2.54 -4.40 -14.91
C TYR A 133 2.93 -4.71 -13.46
N GLN A 134 4.16 -4.39 -13.06
CA GLN A 134 4.59 -4.51 -11.67
C GLN A 134 3.73 -3.64 -10.74
N VAL A 135 3.54 -2.36 -11.09
CA VAL A 135 2.72 -1.42 -10.30
C VAL A 135 1.26 -1.86 -10.27
N SER A 136 0.67 -2.21 -11.44
CA SER A 136 -0.72 -2.66 -11.53
C SER A 136 -0.97 -3.93 -10.71
N PHE A 137 -0.02 -4.87 -10.72
CA PHE A 137 -0.10 -6.08 -9.90
C PHE A 137 -0.10 -5.75 -8.41
N LEU A 138 0.85 -4.96 -7.94
CA LEU A 138 0.95 -4.58 -6.52
C LEU A 138 -0.30 -3.83 -6.05
N LEU A 139 -0.82 -2.90 -6.87
CA LEU A 139 -2.06 -2.19 -6.55
C LEU A 139 -3.26 -3.14 -6.47
N SER A 140 -3.36 -4.12 -7.39
CA SER A 140 -4.44 -5.11 -7.36
C SER A 140 -4.35 -6.05 -6.15
N VAL A 141 -3.13 -6.42 -5.72
CA VAL A 141 -2.92 -7.18 -4.48
C VAL A 141 -3.41 -6.38 -3.28
N TRP A 142 -3.02 -5.12 -3.18
CA TRP A 142 -3.51 -4.24 -2.11
C TRP A 142 -5.02 -4.16 -2.10
N TRP A 143 -5.63 -3.93 -3.26
CA TRP A 143 -7.06 -3.65 -3.36
C TRP A 143 -7.95 -4.85 -3.08
N TYR A 144 -7.58 -6.03 -3.55
CA TYR A 144 -8.45 -7.21 -3.54
C TYR A 144 -8.01 -8.32 -2.59
N GLU A 145 -6.76 -8.33 -2.14
CA GLU A 145 -6.24 -9.47 -1.39
C GLU A 145 -5.74 -9.11 0.01
N VAL A 146 -5.23 -7.90 0.20
CA VAL A 146 -4.77 -7.45 1.51
C VAL A 146 -5.97 -7.16 2.41
N ASN A 147 -5.95 -7.73 3.62
CA ASN A 147 -6.86 -7.30 4.67
C ASN A 147 -6.36 -5.98 5.26
N TRP A 148 -7.01 -4.86 4.90
CA TRP A 148 -6.58 -3.53 5.31
C TRP A 148 -6.60 -3.31 6.80
N ILE A 149 -7.53 -3.95 7.54
CA ILE A 149 -7.57 -3.88 9.03
C ILE A 149 -6.33 -4.54 9.63
N VAL A 150 -5.92 -5.69 9.11
CA VAL A 150 -4.72 -6.39 9.59
C VAL A 150 -3.45 -5.63 9.21
N ALA A 151 -3.42 -5.03 8.02
CA ALA A 151 -2.30 -4.20 7.56
C ALA A 151 -2.14 -2.93 8.41
N TYR A 152 -3.26 -2.38 8.92
CA TYR A 152 -3.30 -1.19 9.78
C TYR A 152 -3.98 -1.48 11.12
N PRO A 153 -3.38 -2.28 12.01
CA PRO A 153 -4.01 -2.74 13.25
C PRO A 153 -4.37 -1.59 14.22
N TYR A 154 -3.82 -0.41 14.01
CA TYR A 154 -4.08 0.79 14.82
C TYR A 154 -5.04 1.78 14.15
N SER A 155 -5.73 1.35 13.09
CA SER A 155 -6.72 2.21 12.42
C SER A 155 -7.90 2.57 13.33
N GLY A 156 -8.20 1.73 14.34
CA GLY A 156 -9.34 1.89 15.24
C GLY A 156 -10.70 1.63 14.59
N MET A 157 -10.71 1.29 13.33
CA MET A 157 -11.90 0.79 12.64
C MET A 157 -12.09 -0.65 13.09
N GLY A 158 -13.06 -0.98 13.87
CA GLY A 158 -13.43 -2.30 14.33
C GLY A 158 -12.62 -3.52 13.82
N ASP A 159 -13.11 -4.70 14.03
CA ASP A 159 -12.37 -5.90 13.60
C ASP A 159 -12.59 -6.23 12.10
N GLU A 160 -13.60 -5.64 11.46
CA GLU A 160 -13.96 -5.92 10.07
C GLU A 160 -14.43 -4.66 9.33
N LEU A 161 -14.07 -4.56 8.05
CA LEU A 161 -14.64 -3.58 7.14
C LEU A 161 -16.05 -4.02 6.70
N PRO A 162 -16.95 -3.07 6.40
CA PRO A 162 -18.24 -3.38 5.79
C PRO A 162 -18.06 -4.23 4.54
N ARG A 163 -19.03 -5.12 4.30
CA ARG A 163 -19.02 -5.95 3.11
C ARG A 163 -18.97 -5.07 1.86
N PHE A 164 -18.12 -5.46 0.91
CA PHE A 164 -17.89 -4.70 -0.33
C PHE A 164 -17.31 -3.28 -0.15
N PHE A 165 -16.70 -2.98 1.00
CA PHE A 165 -16.09 -1.68 1.23
C PHE A 165 -15.11 -1.28 0.12
N ASN A 166 -14.22 -2.19 -0.29
CA ASN A 166 -13.25 -1.94 -1.35
C ASN A 166 -13.91 -1.66 -2.70
N TYR A 167 -15.04 -2.32 -2.99
CA TYR A 167 -15.84 -2.06 -4.19
C TYR A 167 -16.43 -0.65 -4.17
N HIS A 168 -17.08 -0.28 -3.08
CA HIS A 168 -17.66 1.07 -2.93
C HIS A 168 -16.60 2.17 -2.94
N ALA A 169 -15.42 1.92 -2.36
CA ALA A 169 -14.30 2.84 -2.43
C ALA A 169 -13.80 3.03 -3.87
N LEU A 170 -13.74 1.96 -4.67
CA LEU A 170 -13.35 2.02 -6.07
C LEU A 170 -14.40 2.76 -6.91
N GLU A 171 -15.69 2.47 -6.72
CA GLU A 171 -16.79 3.20 -7.39
C GLU A 171 -16.71 4.70 -7.10
N GLU A 172 -16.49 5.07 -5.84
CA GLU A 172 -16.37 6.48 -5.45
C GLU A 172 -15.20 7.14 -6.15
N LEU A 173 -14.02 6.53 -6.14
CA LEU A 173 -12.84 7.03 -6.85
C LEU A 173 -13.06 7.15 -8.36
N LEU A 174 -13.74 6.19 -8.98
CA LEU A 174 -14.04 6.21 -10.41
C LEU A 174 -15.06 7.30 -10.78
N SER A 175 -15.96 7.67 -9.87
CA SER A 175 -16.91 8.77 -10.07
C SER A 175 -16.25 10.14 -10.08
N LEU A 176 -15.09 10.28 -9.44
CA LEU A 176 -14.37 11.55 -9.35
C LEU A 176 -13.79 11.94 -10.71
N ARG A 177 -13.89 13.22 -11.04
CA ARG A 177 -13.29 13.75 -12.27
C ARG A 177 -11.78 13.85 -12.13
N GLN A 178 -11.05 13.29 -13.08
CA GLN A 178 -9.59 13.39 -13.16
C GLN A 178 -9.13 14.86 -13.09
N GLY A 179 -8.08 15.14 -12.31
CA GLY A 179 -7.49 16.48 -12.16
C GLY A 179 -8.24 17.42 -11.22
N THR A 180 -9.45 17.07 -10.78
CA THR A 180 -10.20 17.87 -9.81
C THR A 180 -9.63 17.64 -8.40
N LYS A 181 -9.43 18.74 -7.66
CA LYS A 181 -9.05 18.68 -6.24
C LYS A 181 -10.25 18.29 -5.40
N ILE A 182 -10.11 17.27 -4.60
CA ILE A 182 -11.13 16.71 -3.72
C ILE A 182 -10.65 16.87 -2.27
N PRO A 183 -11.41 17.52 -1.38
CA PRO A 183 -11.13 17.50 0.05
C PRO A 183 -11.19 16.07 0.59
N ILE A 184 -10.22 15.70 1.42
CA ILE A 184 -10.13 14.33 1.95
C ILE A 184 -11.29 14.02 2.90
N ASP A 185 -11.72 15.00 3.68
CA ASP A 185 -12.86 14.89 4.58
C ASP A 185 -14.17 14.66 3.82
N GLU A 186 -14.44 15.40 2.73
CA GLU A 186 -15.62 15.20 1.88
C GLU A 186 -15.63 13.78 1.26
N PHE A 187 -14.49 13.31 0.74
CA PHE A 187 -14.36 11.95 0.22
C PHE A 187 -14.61 10.90 1.31
N ALA A 188 -14.05 11.11 2.49
CA ALA A 188 -14.20 10.19 3.61
C ALA A 188 -15.63 10.13 4.11
N ASP A 189 -16.31 11.29 4.23
CA ASP A 189 -17.70 11.37 4.67
C ASP A 189 -18.63 10.69 3.65
N ALA A 190 -18.44 10.91 2.35
CA ALA A 190 -19.21 10.24 1.31
C ALA A 190 -19.04 8.71 1.36
N LEU A 191 -17.82 8.24 1.62
CA LEU A 191 -17.54 6.80 1.72
C LEU A 191 -18.14 6.19 3.00
N VAL A 192 -18.09 6.90 4.12
CA VAL A 192 -18.72 6.49 5.39
C VAL A 192 -20.23 6.38 5.21
N GLU A 193 -20.86 7.39 4.63
CA GLU A 193 -22.31 7.38 4.34
C GLU A 193 -22.70 6.22 3.44
N LYS A 194 -21.96 6.00 2.34
CA LYS A 194 -22.24 4.96 1.36
C LYS A 194 -22.08 3.54 1.91
N THR A 195 -21.12 3.34 2.81
CA THR A 195 -20.76 1.99 3.29
C THR A 195 -21.30 1.67 4.66
N GLY A 196 -21.75 2.67 5.42
CA GLY A 196 -22.14 2.51 6.82
C GLY A 196 -20.94 2.17 7.74
N LEU A 197 -19.72 2.56 7.33
CA LEU A 197 -18.52 2.34 8.15
C LEU A 197 -18.66 3.05 9.50
N VAL A 198 -18.38 2.33 10.58
CA VAL A 198 -18.45 2.88 11.93
C VAL A 198 -17.10 2.76 12.62
N TRP A 199 -16.81 3.70 13.50
CA TRP A 199 -15.67 3.64 14.40
C TRP A 199 -15.92 2.62 15.51
N GLY A 200 -14.89 1.89 15.96
CA GLY A 200 -15.01 0.89 17.02
C GLY A 200 -15.50 1.44 18.37
N ALA A 201 -15.48 2.77 18.57
CA ALA A 201 -16.10 3.48 19.69
C ALA A 201 -17.05 4.57 19.15
N PRO A 202 -18.24 4.21 18.65
CA PRO A 202 -19.12 5.12 17.90
C PRO A 202 -19.61 6.33 18.72
N ASP A 203 -19.73 6.18 20.03
CA ASP A 203 -20.14 7.25 20.94
C ASP A 203 -19.02 8.26 21.27
N SER A 204 -17.83 8.05 20.73
CA SER A 204 -16.71 8.97 20.90
C SER A 204 -16.97 10.26 20.11
N GLN A 205 -16.79 11.42 20.75
CA GLN A 205 -16.79 12.72 20.06
C GLN A 205 -15.73 12.84 18.95
N PHE A 206 -14.76 11.92 18.92
CA PHE A 206 -13.69 11.86 17.93
C PHE A 206 -13.96 10.84 16.82
N ALA A 207 -15.09 10.13 16.84
CA ALA A 207 -15.38 9.03 15.90
C ALA A 207 -15.27 9.49 14.44
N GLY A 208 -15.85 10.63 14.08
CA GLY A 208 -15.76 11.19 12.72
C GLY A 208 -14.32 11.46 12.28
N MET A 209 -13.53 12.17 13.11
CA MET A 209 -12.13 12.45 12.79
C MET A 209 -11.28 11.18 12.69
N ALA A 210 -11.59 10.19 13.51
CA ALA A 210 -10.88 8.90 13.48
C ALA A 210 -11.18 8.12 12.19
N LEU A 211 -12.43 8.12 11.74
CA LEU A 211 -12.83 7.52 10.46
C LEU A 211 -12.17 8.22 9.27
N GLN A 212 -12.24 9.55 9.21
CA GLN A 212 -11.59 10.35 8.18
C GLN A 212 -10.09 10.07 8.13
N GLY A 213 -9.39 10.08 9.27
CA GLY A 213 -7.96 9.79 9.35
C GLY A 213 -7.62 8.33 9.00
N SER A 214 -8.53 7.39 9.19
CA SER A 214 -8.35 6.00 8.79
C SER A 214 -8.50 5.83 7.28
N ILE A 215 -9.52 6.44 6.67
CA ILE A 215 -9.72 6.45 5.21
C ILE A 215 -8.56 7.16 4.52
N GLU A 216 -8.12 8.32 5.03
CA GLU A 216 -6.94 9.02 4.55
C GLU A 216 -5.74 8.07 4.44
N ARG A 217 -5.41 7.36 5.53
CA ARG A 217 -4.24 6.48 5.60
C ARG A 217 -4.37 5.23 4.76
N MET A 218 -5.54 4.57 4.77
CA MET A 218 -5.72 3.27 4.09
C MET A 218 -5.98 3.40 2.60
N ILE A 219 -6.54 4.53 2.16
CA ILE A 219 -6.89 4.75 0.76
C ILE A 219 -6.01 5.82 0.16
N VAL A 220 -6.12 7.08 0.63
CA VAL A 220 -5.49 8.22 -0.04
C VAL A 220 -3.96 8.14 0.02
N ALA A 221 -3.38 7.87 1.18
CA ALA A 221 -1.93 7.76 1.34
C ALA A 221 -1.35 6.56 0.55
N ILE A 222 -2.08 5.45 0.50
CA ILE A 222 -1.68 4.30 -0.31
C ILE A 222 -1.75 4.62 -1.80
N LEU A 223 -2.85 5.20 -2.26
CA LEU A 223 -2.99 5.62 -3.66
C LEU A 223 -1.92 6.65 -4.05
N HIS A 224 -1.53 7.55 -3.14
CA HIS A 224 -0.41 8.47 -3.34
C HIS A 224 0.91 7.71 -3.50
N THR A 225 1.16 6.70 -2.68
CA THR A 225 2.35 5.84 -2.77
C THR A 225 2.43 5.08 -4.10
N PHE A 226 1.27 4.71 -4.68
CA PHE A 226 1.17 4.12 -6.02
C PHE A 226 1.19 5.15 -7.17
N GLY A 227 1.28 6.44 -6.88
CA GLY A 227 1.23 7.49 -7.90
C GLY A 227 -0.15 7.63 -8.57
N VAL A 228 -1.21 7.11 -7.94
CA VAL A 228 -2.58 7.22 -8.42
C VAL A 228 -3.14 8.61 -8.19
N VAL A 229 -2.78 9.22 -7.06
CA VAL A 229 -3.20 10.55 -6.68
C VAL A 229 -2.00 11.43 -6.32
N GLU A 230 -2.16 12.73 -6.51
CA GLU A 230 -1.30 13.76 -5.93
C GLU A 230 -2.04 14.41 -4.77
N CYS A 231 -1.34 14.61 -3.64
CA CYS A 231 -1.88 15.24 -2.44
C CYS A 231 -1.31 16.63 -2.25
N GLU A 232 -2.15 17.56 -1.77
CA GLU A 232 -1.71 18.85 -1.26
C GLU A 232 -1.69 18.81 0.26
N TYR A 233 -0.58 19.24 0.83
CA TYR A 233 -0.33 19.18 2.27
C TYR A 233 -0.46 20.56 2.90
N ARG A 234 -0.93 20.57 4.14
CA ARG A 234 -0.93 21.75 5.00
C ARG A 234 -0.20 21.41 6.29
N ASP A 235 0.64 22.34 6.71
CA ASP A 235 1.34 22.22 7.97
C ASP A 235 0.41 22.68 9.12
N GLU A 236 0.21 21.79 10.08
CA GLU A 236 -0.55 22.05 11.31
C GLU A 236 0.41 22.01 12.50
N THR A 237 0.38 23.06 13.33
CA THR A 237 1.22 23.11 14.53
C THR A 237 0.41 22.62 15.73
N LEU A 238 0.82 21.47 16.27
CA LEU A 238 0.27 20.88 17.48
C LEU A 238 1.27 21.06 18.63
N GLY A 239 1.10 22.09 19.42
CA GLY A 239 2.04 22.45 20.48
C GLY A 239 3.40 22.86 19.93
N LYS A 240 4.45 22.05 20.17
CA LYS A 240 5.81 22.27 19.67
C LYS A 240 6.16 21.48 18.41
N THR A 241 5.20 20.72 17.85
CA THR A 241 5.43 19.85 16.71
C THR A 241 4.61 20.35 15.52
N THR A 242 5.25 20.50 14.38
CA THR A 242 4.56 20.74 13.10
C THR A 242 4.38 19.41 12.40
N ILE A 243 3.15 19.12 11.98
CA ILE A 243 2.75 17.92 11.25
C ILE A 243 2.24 18.36 9.90
N SER A 244 2.78 17.81 8.84
CA SER A 244 2.28 18.01 7.48
C SER A 244 1.16 17.01 7.22
N LYS A 245 -0.07 17.51 7.04
CA LYS A 245 -1.27 16.69 6.83
C LYS A 245 -1.82 16.92 5.44
N PRO A 246 -2.13 15.86 4.66
CA PRO A 246 -2.79 16.04 3.38
C PRO A 246 -4.21 16.57 3.59
N GLN A 247 -4.60 17.57 2.79
CA GLN A 247 -5.91 18.21 2.87
C GLN A 247 -6.78 17.86 1.67
N THR A 248 -6.18 17.85 0.50
CA THR A 248 -6.85 17.51 -0.75
C THR A 248 -6.04 16.51 -1.56
N PHE A 249 -6.71 15.78 -2.42
CA PHE A 249 -6.07 14.96 -3.43
C PHE A 249 -6.71 15.18 -4.80
N LYS A 250 -5.99 14.80 -5.86
CA LYS A 250 -6.52 14.73 -7.22
C LYS A 250 -6.02 13.48 -7.91
N ILE A 251 -6.87 12.85 -8.71
CA ILE A 251 -6.49 11.69 -9.53
C ILE A 251 -5.71 12.19 -10.73
N VAL A 252 -4.49 11.66 -10.92
CA VAL A 252 -3.64 11.97 -12.07
C VAL A 252 -3.94 11.04 -13.27
N PRO A 253 -3.51 11.37 -14.51
CA PRO A 253 -3.78 10.52 -15.69
C PRO A 253 -3.30 9.07 -15.53
N PHE A 254 -2.09 8.88 -15.00
CA PHE A 254 -1.54 7.56 -14.67
C PHE A 254 -2.44 6.82 -13.67
N GLY A 255 -2.89 7.52 -12.64
CA GLY A 255 -3.76 6.97 -11.61
C GLY A 255 -5.14 6.57 -12.15
N ARG A 256 -5.74 7.37 -13.05
CA ARG A 256 -7.01 7.02 -13.69
C ARG A 256 -6.90 5.68 -14.42
N ALA A 257 -5.85 5.49 -15.20
CA ALA A 257 -5.63 4.26 -15.91
C ALA A 257 -5.48 3.04 -14.97
N LEU A 258 -4.78 3.21 -13.85
CA LEU A 258 -4.67 2.15 -12.83
C LEU A 258 -6.01 1.83 -12.16
N LEU A 259 -6.84 2.83 -11.83
CA LEU A 259 -8.17 2.61 -11.26
C LEU A 259 -9.09 1.91 -12.26
N ASP A 260 -9.08 2.31 -13.53
CA ASP A 260 -9.84 1.65 -14.59
C ASP A 260 -9.43 0.17 -14.74
N SER A 261 -8.12 -0.15 -14.56
CA SER A 261 -7.63 -1.52 -14.57
C SER A 261 -8.15 -2.37 -13.42
N LEU A 262 -8.30 -1.78 -12.24
CA LEU A 262 -8.91 -2.46 -11.10
C LEU A 262 -10.37 -2.80 -11.39
N ALA A 263 -11.13 -1.86 -11.99
CA ALA A 263 -12.55 -2.08 -12.32
C ALA A 263 -12.73 -3.24 -13.30
N ILE A 264 -11.83 -3.42 -14.27
CA ILE A 264 -11.91 -4.53 -15.24
C ILE A 264 -11.72 -5.88 -14.56
N ILE A 265 -10.73 -6.00 -13.64
CA ILE A 265 -10.48 -7.23 -12.88
C ILE A 265 -11.70 -7.63 -12.04
N ASN A 266 -12.44 -6.66 -11.56
CA ASN A 266 -13.61 -6.91 -10.70
C ASN A 266 -14.84 -7.44 -11.48
N ASN A 267 -14.88 -7.23 -12.81
CA ASN A 267 -16.01 -7.61 -13.67
C ASN A 267 -15.79 -8.96 -14.40
N GLU A 268 -14.61 -9.58 -14.28
CA GLU A 268 -14.28 -10.92 -14.78
C GLU A 268 -14.32 -11.98 -13.64
#